data_da3d1b359ad5bdb217751201ac30352e
#
_entry.id   da3d1b359ad5bdb217751201ac30352e
#
_cell.length_a   1.000
_cell.length_b   1.000
_cell.length_c   1.000
_cell.angle_alpha   90.00
_cell.angle_beta   90.00
_cell.angle_gamma   90.00
#
_symmetry.space_group_name_H-M   'P 1'
#
loop_
_entity.id
_entity.type
_entity.pdbx_description
1 polymer ?
#
loop_
_entity_poly.entity_id
_entity_poly.type
_entity_poly.pdbx_seq_one_letter_code
_entity_poly.pdbx_strand_id
1 'polypeptide(L)'
;MATVDEERNRAFVLEAFDALFNRRDYDAAQRFWSPSYIQHSAHIAPGREGLFDLVKASPPDMRYENGLVVASGDYVMLHGRFTNIGQPANWIAADIVRIEDGLLAEHWDVIQDEATRAESISGLPMFGAAFPARA
;
A
#
# COMPACT_ATOMS: atom_id res chain seq x y z
N MET A 1 15.28 -13.91 12.31
CA MET A 1 13.98 -14.59 12.33
C MET A 1 12.93 -13.65 12.92
N ALA A 2 11.77 -13.57 12.29
CA ALA A 2 10.69 -12.71 12.77
C ALA A 2 10.12 -13.23 14.08
N THR A 3 9.74 -12.32 14.97
CA THR A 3 9.03 -12.66 16.21
C THR A 3 7.56 -12.95 15.91
N VAL A 4 6.83 -13.50 16.92
CA VAL A 4 5.39 -13.73 16.82
C VAL A 4 4.64 -12.41 16.59
N ASP A 5 5.07 -11.33 17.27
CA ASP A 5 4.44 -10.02 17.10
C ASP A 5 4.71 -9.44 15.72
N GLU A 6 5.90 -9.61 15.17
CA GLU A 6 6.23 -9.17 13.82
C GLU A 6 5.42 -9.93 12.78
N GLU A 7 5.26 -11.24 12.91
CA GLU A 7 4.42 -12.03 12.00
C GLU A 7 2.95 -11.60 12.10
N ARG A 8 2.46 -11.33 13.29
CA ARG A 8 1.09 -10.85 13.49
C ARG A 8 0.89 -9.48 12.86
N ASN A 9 1.85 -8.56 13.04
CA ASN A 9 1.79 -7.22 12.45
C ASN A 9 1.80 -7.30 10.92
N ARG A 10 2.63 -8.18 10.36
CA ARG A 10 2.69 -8.43 8.92
C ARG A 10 1.33 -8.88 8.38
N ALA A 11 0.74 -9.88 9.01
CA ALA A 11 -0.56 -10.40 8.61
C ALA A 11 -1.67 -9.35 8.76
N PHE A 12 -1.62 -8.57 9.83
CA PHE A 12 -2.59 -7.50 10.09
C PHE A 12 -2.57 -6.44 9.00
N VAL A 13 -1.37 -5.99 8.60
CA VAL A 13 -1.23 -4.96 7.56
C VAL A 13 -1.70 -5.49 6.20
N LEU A 14 -1.38 -6.74 5.87
CA LEU A 14 -1.84 -7.34 4.62
C LEU A 14 -3.37 -7.40 4.56
N GLU A 15 -4.00 -7.79 5.66
CA GLU A 15 -5.46 -7.82 5.75
C GLU A 15 -6.06 -6.42 5.64
N ALA A 16 -5.44 -5.44 6.30
CA ALA A 16 -5.89 -4.05 6.26
C ALA A 16 -5.84 -3.49 4.84
N PHE A 17 -4.73 -3.70 4.14
CA PHE A 17 -4.56 -3.21 2.76
C PHE A 17 -5.57 -3.87 1.82
N ASP A 18 -5.80 -5.17 1.97
CA ASP A 18 -6.79 -5.86 1.15
C ASP A 18 -8.20 -5.34 1.42
N ALA A 19 -8.55 -5.14 2.68
CA ALA A 19 -9.87 -4.64 3.06
C ALA A 19 -10.14 -3.26 2.44
N LEU A 20 -9.16 -2.36 2.49
CA LEU A 20 -9.34 -0.99 2.01
C LEU A 20 -9.22 -0.89 0.48
N PHE A 21 -8.11 -1.37 -0.08
CA PHE A 21 -7.80 -1.10 -1.49
C PHE A 21 -8.51 -2.03 -2.45
N ASN A 22 -8.69 -3.31 -2.08
CA ASN A 22 -9.27 -4.31 -2.96
C ASN A 22 -10.75 -4.53 -2.70
N ARG A 23 -11.12 -4.79 -1.44
CA ARG A 23 -12.52 -5.06 -1.09
C ARG A 23 -13.33 -3.79 -0.90
N ARG A 24 -12.67 -2.67 -0.63
CA ARG A 24 -13.30 -1.37 -0.37
C ARG A 24 -14.34 -1.46 0.74
N ASP A 25 -14.05 -2.27 1.74
CA ASP A 25 -14.88 -2.45 2.91
C ASP A 25 -14.47 -1.42 3.96
N TYR A 26 -15.07 -0.24 3.88
CA TYR A 26 -14.68 0.89 4.74
C TYR A 26 -15.02 0.65 6.20
N ASP A 27 -16.11 -0.07 6.48
CA ASP A 27 -16.46 -0.42 7.84
C ASP A 27 -15.40 -1.34 8.46
N ALA A 28 -14.96 -2.34 7.72
CA ALA A 28 -13.86 -3.20 8.16
C ALA A 28 -12.57 -2.42 8.30
N ALA A 29 -12.25 -1.57 7.31
CA ALA A 29 -11.02 -0.79 7.29
C ALA A 29 -10.90 0.12 8.52
N GLN A 30 -11.98 0.72 8.98
CA GLN A 30 -11.97 1.56 10.19
C GLN A 30 -11.44 0.84 11.41
N ARG A 31 -11.57 -0.48 11.45
CA ARG A 31 -11.07 -1.28 12.59
C ARG A 31 -9.57 -1.53 12.53
N PHE A 32 -8.94 -1.28 11.38
CA PHE A 32 -7.50 -1.46 11.20
C PHE A 32 -6.74 -0.16 11.39
N TRP A 33 -7.31 0.98 10.99
CA TRP A 33 -6.66 2.29 11.04
C TRP A 33 -7.01 3.05 12.31
N SER A 34 -5.98 3.59 12.97
CA SER A 34 -6.17 4.42 14.17
C SER A 34 -6.99 5.68 13.83
N PRO A 35 -7.91 6.09 14.71
CA PRO A 35 -8.56 7.41 14.57
C PRO A 35 -7.57 8.58 14.57
N SER A 36 -6.38 8.36 15.16
CA SER A 36 -5.31 9.35 15.24
C SER A 36 -4.20 9.11 14.21
N TYR A 37 -4.52 8.39 13.15
CA TYR A 37 -3.59 8.01 12.07
C TYR A 37 -2.86 9.21 11.48
N ILE A 38 -1.53 9.09 11.38
CA ILE A 38 -0.65 10.14 10.88
C ILE A 38 -0.21 9.79 9.46
N GLN A 39 -0.49 10.67 8.51
CA GLN A 39 -0.21 10.45 7.09
C GLN A 39 0.93 11.33 6.62
N HIS A 40 2.02 10.71 6.14
CA HIS A 40 3.16 11.42 5.56
C HIS A 40 3.21 11.35 4.04
N SER A 41 2.33 10.58 3.40
CA SER A 41 2.32 10.51 1.94
C SER A 41 2.04 11.89 1.34
N ALA A 42 2.83 12.28 0.37
CA ALA A 42 2.65 13.54 -0.33
C ALA A 42 1.38 13.55 -1.20
N HIS A 43 0.78 12.40 -1.43
CA HIS A 43 -0.36 12.24 -2.33
C HIS A 43 -1.70 12.10 -1.60
N ILE A 44 -1.70 12.07 -0.26
CA ILE A 44 -2.88 11.70 0.52
C ILE A 44 -3.16 12.79 1.55
N ALA A 45 -4.42 13.21 1.64
CA ALA A 45 -4.84 14.18 2.65
C ALA A 45 -4.72 13.61 4.07
N PRO A 46 -4.68 14.46 5.12
CA PRO A 46 -4.41 14.00 6.48
C PRO A 46 -5.45 13.03 7.04
N GLY A 47 -4.99 12.20 7.97
CA GLY A 47 -5.84 11.29 8.74
C GLY A 47 -6.29 10.08 7.92
N ARG A 48 -6.98 9.16 8.60
CA ARG A 48 -7.53 7.99 7.90
C ARG A 48 -8.64 8.39 6.93
N GLU A 49 -9.36 9.46 7.22
CA GLU A 49 -10.39 10.01 6.35
C GLU A 49 -9.81 10.41 4.99
N GLY A 50 -8.64 11.06 4.99
CA GLY A 50 -7.96 11.43 3.76
C GLY A 50 -7.61 10.22 2.90
N LEU A 51 -7.12 9.15 3.54
CA LEU A 51 -6.82 7.90 2.86
C LEU A 51 -8.10 7.25 2.30
N PHE A 52 -9.14 7.14 3.11
CA PHE A 52 -10.39 6.54 2.68
C PHE A 52 -11.04 7.33 1.53
N ASP A 53 -10.99 8.66 1.59
CA ASP A 53 -11.51 9.52 0.53
C ASP A 53 -10.74 9.33 -0.78
N LEU A 54 -9.42 9.14 -0.70
CA LEU A 54 -8.61 8.84 -1.88
C LEU A 54 -9.09 7.55 -2.56
N VAL A 55 -9.33 6.51 -1.78
CA VAL A 55 -9.79 5.23 -2.32
C VAL A 55 -11.18 5.38 -2.91
N LYS A 56 -12.09 6.09 -2.24
CA LYS A 56 -13.45 6.33 -2.73
C LYS A 56 -13.45 7.10 -4.04
N ALA A 57 -12.50 8.01 -4.23
CA ALA A 57 -12.37 8.79 -5.46
C ALA A 57 -11.66 8.03 -6.58
N SER A 58 -11.02 6.91 -6.28
CA SER A 58 -10.31 6.11 -7.28
C SER A 58 -11.27 5.27 -8.12
N PRO A 59 -10.86 4.88 -9.35
CA PRO A 59 -11.71 4.02 -10.18
C PRO A 59 -12.13 2.74 -9.46
N PRO A 60 -13.34 2.24 -9.71
CA PRO A 60 -13.85 1.06 -8.99
C PRO A 60 -13.04 -0.21 -9.21
N ASP A 61 -12.28 -0.28 -10.30
CA ASP A 61 -11.42 -1.43 -10.62
C ASP A 61 -9.98 -1.25 -10.17
N MET A 62 -9.68 -0.24 -9.37
CA MET A 62 -8.36 -0.09 -8.77
C MET A 62 -8.02 -1.34 -7.95
N ARG A 63 -6.79 -1.83 -8.12
CA ARG A 63 -6.30 -3.02 -7.42
C ARG A 63 -4.94 -2.73 -6.80
N TYR A 64 -4.72 -3.32 -5.65
CA TYR A 64 -3.42 -3.38 -4.99
C TYR A 64 -2.94 -4.81 -4.92
N GLU A 65 -1.67 -5.04 -5.29
CA GLU A 65 -1.00 -6.31 -5.06
C GLU A 65 0.34 -6.07 -4.39
N ASN A 66 0.69 -6.91 -3.44
CA ASN A 66 1.96 -6.81 -2.75
C ASN A 66 2.93 -7.91 -3.20
N GLY A 67 4.21 -7.56 -3.25
CA GLY A 67 5.30 -8.50 -3.41
C GLY A 67 5.98 -8.69 -2.07
N LEU A 68 7.18 -8.10 -1.93
CA LEU A 68 7.96 -8.18 -0.69
C LEU A 68 7.23 -7.48 0.45
N VAL A 69 7.09 -8.16 1.58
CA VAL A 69 6.55 -7.61 2.82
C VAL A 69 7.44 -8.04 3.97
N VAL A 70 7.93 -7.09 4.73
CA VAL A 70 8.80 -7.36 5.87
C VAL A 70 8.30 -6.62 7.11
N ALA A 71 8.50 -7.23 8.27
CA ALA A 71 8.16 -6.63 9.54
C ALA A 71 9.39 -6.58 10.44
N SER A 72 9.56 -5.47 11.13
CA SER A 72 10.64 -5.30 12.10
C SER A 72 10.13 -4.41 13.24
N GLY A 73 10.05 -4.97 14.43
CA GLY A 73 9.44 -4.28 15.56
C GLY A 73 8.00 -3.89 15.27
N ASP A 74 7.70 -2.61 15.44
CA ASP A 74 6.36 -2.07 15.20
C ASP A 74 6.14 -1.62 13.74
N TYR A 75 7.12 -1.84 12.88
CA TYR A 75 7.06 -1.39 11.48
C TYR A 75 6.81 -2.55 10.53
N VAL A 76 6.00 -2.29 9.50
CA VAL A 76 5.82 -3.20 8.37
C VAL A 76 6.08 -2.42 7.09
N MET A 77 6.88 -2.99 6.20
CA MET A 77 7.21 -2.40 4.91
C MET A 77 6.68 -3.31 3.81
N LEU A 78 6.00 -2.71 2.84
CA LEU A 78 5.41 -3.42 1.72
C LEU A 78 5.90 -2.81 0.41
N HIS A 79 6.29 -3.67 -0.51
CA HIS A 79 6.54 -3.27 -1.90
C HIS A 79 5.36 -3.74 -2.72
N GLY A 80 4.66 -2.82 -3.36
CA GLY A 80 3.39 -3.13 -4.00
C GLY A 80 3.15 -2.37 -5.29
N ARG A 81 2.14 -2.83 -6.02
CA ARG A 81 1.68 -2.21 -7.27
C ARG A 81 0.22 -1.83 -7.13
N PHE A 82 -0.09 -0.58 -7.49
CA PHE A 82 -1.46 -0.10 -7.64
C PHE A 82 -1.76 0.00 -9.14
N THR A 83 -2.79 -0.68 -9.59
CA THR A 83 -3.25 -0.64 -10.98
C THR A 83 -4.61 0.04 -11.06
N ASN A 84 -4.94 0.55 -12.26
CA ASN A 84 -6.22 1.20 -12.53
C ASN A 84 -6.49 2.37 -11.57
N ILE A 85 -5.48 3.24 -11.44
CA ILE A 85 -5.54 4.38 -10.51
C ILE A 85 -6.05 5.67 -11.17
N GLY A 86 -6.53 5.59 -12.42
CA GLY A 86 -6.98 6.78 -13.15
C GLY A 86 -5.84 7.58 -13.76
N GLN A 87 -4.64 7.01 -13.83
CA GLN A 87 -3.43 7.60 -14.39
C GLN A 87 -2.92 6.71 -15.52
N PRO A 88 -2.10 7.26 -16.46
CA PRO A 88 -1.55 6.44 -17.54
C PRO A 88 -0.64 5.31 -17.07
N ALA A 89 0.13 5.54 -16.00
CA ALA A 89 1.04 4.55 -15.45
C ALA A 89 0.49 4.00 -14.14
N ASN A 90 0.81 2.72 -13.84
CA ASN A 90 0.61 2.18 -12.50
C ASN A 90 1.55 2.85 -11.52
N TRP A 91 1.23 2.75 -10.24
CA TRP A 91 2.14 3.17 -9.18
C TRP A 91 2.83 1.95 -8.57
N ILE A 92 4.16 2.06 -8.43
CA ILE A 92 4.93 1.15 -7.59
C ILE A 92 5.23 1.91 -6.30
N ALA A 93 4.85 1.33 -5.19
CA ALA A 93 4.97 1.98 -3.89
C ALA A 93 5.79 1.14 -2.91
N ALA A 94 6.67 1.80 -2.18
CA ALA A 94 7.23 1.27 -0.95
C ALA A 94 6.49 1.96 0.19
N ASP A 95 5.63 1.22 0.86
CA ASP A 95 4.83 1.70 1.98
C ASP A 95 5.48 1.27 3.29
N ILE A 96 5.58 2.20 4.23
CA ILE A 96 6.07 1.93 5.58
C ILE A 96 4.95 2.30 6.54
N VAL A 97 4.51 1.34 7.36
CA VAL A 97 3.49 1.59 8.37
C VAL A 97 4.01 1.24 9.75
N ARG A 98 3.60 2.03 10.73
CA ARG A 98 3.89 1.79 12.14
C ARG A 98 2.61 1.37 12.84
N ILE A 99 2.74 0.30 13.62
CA ILE A 99 1.63 -0.24 14.43
C ILE A 99 1.78 0.28 15.86
N GLU A 100 0.67 0.74 16.42
CA GLU A 100 0.61 1.16 17.82
C GLU A 100 -0.75 0.75 18.38
N ASP A 101 -0.75 0.13 19.54
CA ASP A 101 -1.96 -0.38 20.19
C ASP A 101 -2.79 -1.26 19.26
N GLY A 102 -2.11 -2.06 18.44
CA GLY A 102 -2.75 -2.99 17.53
C GLY A 102 -3.42 -2.37 16.31
N LEU A 103 -3.12 -1.10 15.99
CA LEU A 103 -3.71 -0.39 14.86
C LEU A 103 -2.64 0.25 13.99
N LEU A 104 -2.96 0.51 12.72
CA LEU A 104 -2.11 1.31 11.85
C LEU A 104 -2.13 2.75 12.34
N ALA A 105 -1.00 3.23 12.82
CA ALA A 105 -0.90 4.52 13.50
C ALA A 105 -0.21 5.59 12.65
N GLU A 106 0.69 5.20 11.75
CA GLU A 106 1.49 6.15 10.99
C GLU A 106 1.97 5.52 9.70
N HIS A 107 2.08 6.32 8.64
CA HIS A 107 2.39 5.83 7.30
C HIS A 107 3.29 6.80 6.53
N TRP A 108 4.29 6.23 5.89
CA TRP A 108 5.16 6.91 4.90
C TRP A 108 5.10 6.10 3.61
N ASP A 109 5.36 6.75 2.49
CA ASP A 109 5.53 6.03 1.24
C ASP A 109 6.54 6.71 0.32
N VAL A 110 7.04 5.91 -0.61
CA VAL A 110 7.78 6.37 -1.78
C VAL A 110 7.07 5.77 -2.98
N ILE A 111 6.58 6.62 -3.86
CA ILE A 111 5.78 6.21 -5.02
C ILE A 111 6.50 6.60 -6.30
N GLN A 112 6.48 5.70 -7.27
CA GLN A 112 7.09 5.91 -8.57
C GLN A 112 6.17 5.35 -9.65
N ASP A 113 6.06 6.04 -10.78
CA ASP A 113 5.35 5.52 -11.94
C ASP A 113 6.05 4.26 -12.44
N GLU A 114 5.27 3.24 -12.74
CA GLU A 114 5.83 1.98 -13.21
C GLU A 114 6.31 2.10 -14.65
N ALA A 115 7.60 1.81 -14.86
CA ALA A 115 8.20 1.81 -16.19
C ALA A 115 7.72 0.60 -16.98
N THR A 116 7.41 0.83 -18.26
CA THR A 116 7.18 -0.24 -19.22
C THR A 116 8.51 -0.87 -19.61
N ARG A 117 8.46 -1.99 -20.35
CA ARG A 117 9.68 -2.64 -20.89
C ARG A 117 10.53 -1.64 -21.69
N ALA A 118 9.89 -0.81 -22.50
CA ALA A 118 10.59 0.16 -23.34
C ALA A 118 11.26 1.25 -22.52
N GLU A 119 10.70 1.60 -21.36
CA GLU A 119 11.20 2.67 -20.50
C GLU A 119 12.25 2.23 -19.51
N SER A 120 12.29 0.94 -19.18
CA SER A 120 13.18 0.42 -18.12
C SER A 120 14.62 0.35 -18.63
N ILE A 121 15.46 1.22 -18.10
CA ILE A 121 16.89 1.26 -18.48
C ILE A 121 17.61 0.00 -18.03
N SER A 122 17.24 -0.57 -16.89
CA SER A 122 17.85 -1.81 -16.40
C SER A 122 17.42 -3.04 -17.20
N GLY A 123 16.33 -2.93 -17.97
CA GLY A 123 15.74 -4.07 -18.68
C GLY A 123 14.97 -5.02 -17.77
N LEU A 124 14.80 -4.65 -16.50
CA LEU A 124 14.10 -5.46 -15.50
C LEU A 124 12.84 -4.75 -15.00
N PRO A 125 11.80 -5.50 -14.60
CA PRO A 125 10.59 -4.90 -14.06
C PRO A 125 10.83 -4.30 -12.68
N MET A 126 10.07 -3.26 -12.36
CA MET A 126 10.13 -2.62 -11.04
C MET A 126 9.44 -3.47 -9.98
N PHE A 127 8.52 -4.33 -10.39
CA PHE A 127 7.71 -5.12 -9.46
C PHE A 127 7.45 -6.50 -10.04
N GLY A 128 7.64 -7.53 -9.20
CA GLY A 128 7.38 -8.90 -9.62
C GLY A 128 8.34 -9.38 -10.71
N ALA A 129 7.90 -10.37 -11.48
CA ALA A 129 8.72 -11.02 -12.49
C ALA A 129 8.40 -10.55 -13.92
N ALA A 130 7.42 -9.69 -14.09
CA ALA A 130 6.94 -9.25 -15.40
C ALA A 130 6.65 -7.75 -15.43
N PHE A 131 6.83 -7.17 -16.60
CA PHE A 131 6.44 -5.79 -16.87
C PHE A 131 4.91 -5.69 -16.87
N PRO A 132 4.35 -4.45 -16.69
CA PRO A 132 2.90 -4.27 -16.75
C PRO A 132 2.36 -4.70 -18.12
N ALA A 133 1.10 -5.13 -18.16
CA ALA A 133 0.48 -5.71 -19.35
C ALA A 133 0.31 -4.70 -20.49
N ARG A 134 0.34 -3.41 -20.20
CA ARG A 134 0.19 -2.38 -21.23
C ARG A 134 1.52 -1.72 -21.55
N ALA A 135 1.64 -1.28 -22.76
CA ALA A 135 2.82 -0.58 -23.25
C ALA A 135 2.93 0.82 -22.66
#